data_c92b6dbca2a4304831a2f4aabd982c0a
#
_entry.id   c92b6dbca2a4304831a2f4aabd982c0a
#
_cell.length_a   1.000
_cell.length_b   1.000
_cell.length_c   1.000
_cell.angle_alpha   90.00
_cell.angle_beta   90.00
_cell.angle_gamma   90.00
#
_symmetry.space_group_name_H-M   'P 1'
#
loop_
_entity.id
_entity.type
_entity.pdbx_description
1 polymer ?
#
loop_
_entity_poly.entity_id
_entity_poly.type
_entity_poly.pdbx_seq_one_letter_code
_entity_poly.pdbx_strand_id
1 'polypeptide(L)'
;MTGAFSMAFLLSIHPLNPQPRLARQAIGAIRDGSVVVYPTDSCYALGCLIGDKEAMERIRRIRQADRHHNFTLVCRDLSQIARYARVDNSQYRTLRAFTPGPYTFILAATREVPKRLQNPKRRTIGIRVPDNSIVRLLLAELGEPIMSSTLLLPGDDVPMSDPQEIKLRLEHEVDLVIDGGPGGVEPSSVIDLSGLAPVVVRRGKGEVRPFE
;
A
#
# COMPACT_ATOMS: atom_id res chain seq x y z
N MET A 1 29.28 -5.88 -2.66
CA MET A 1 28.84 -6.93 -3.61
C MET A 1 27.68 -6.31 -4.39
N THR A 2 27.94 -5.94 -5.63
CA THR A 2 26.93 -5.39 -6.56
C THR A 2 26.04 -6.55 -7.00
N GLY A 3 24.86 -6.67 -6.37
CA GLY A 3 23.84 -7.59 -6.81
C GLY A 3 23.40 -7.19 -8.24
N ALA A 4 23.56 -8.09 -9.19
CA ALA A 4 22.98 -7.94 -10.52
C ALA A 4 21.47 -7.75 -10.33
N PHE A 5 20.94 -6.59 -10.66
CA PHE A 5 19.50 -6.35 -10.69
C PHE A 5 18.93 -7.28 -11.76
N SER A 6 18.23 -8.31 -11.33
CA SER A 6 17.42 -9.14 -12.21
C SER A 6 16.33 -8.27 -12.81
N MET A 7 15.98 -8.49 -14.07
CA MET A 7 14.84 -7.80 -14.70
C MET A 7 13.57 -8.10 -13.94
N ALA A 8 12.72 -7.09 -13.77
CA ALA A 8 11.43 -7.24 -13.13
C ALA A 8 10.59 -8.35 -13.78
N PHE A 9 10.10 -9.27 -12.98
CA PHE A 9 9.21 -10.33 -13.46
C PHE A 9 7.76 -9.81 -13.51
N LEU A 10 7.05 -10.09 -14.61
CA LEU A 10 5.62 -9.79 -14.73
C LEU A 10 4.81 -11.03 -14.38
N LEU A 11 3.93 -10.92 -13.39
CA LEU A 11 3.07 -12.01 -12.91
C LEU A 11 1.61 -11.65 -13.12
N SER A 12 0.97 -12.22 -14.14
CA SER A 12 -0.44 -11.96 -14.41
C SER A 12 -1.33 -12.77 -13.48
N ILE A 13 -2.16 -12.08 -12.70
CA ILE A 13 -3.14 -12.65 -11.76
C ILE A 13 -4.52 -12.15 -12.15
N HIS A 14 -5.47 -13.09 -12.29
CA HIS A 14 -6.84 -12.73 -12.70
C HIS A 14 -7.52 -11.82 -11.67
N PRO A 15 -8.01 -10.62 -12.05
CA PRO A 15 -8.46 -9.59 -11.11
C PRO A 15 -9.70 -9.99 -10.29
N LEU A 16 -10.61 -10.80 -10.84
CA LEU A 16 -11.83 -11.23 -10.16
C LEU A 16 -11.69 -12.60 -9.48
N ASN A 17 -10.90 -13.50 -10.07
CA ASN A 17 -10.66 -14.85 -9.56
C ASN A 17 -9.16 -15.11 -9.43
N PRO A 18 -8.47 -14.45 -8.48
CA PRO A 18 -7.03 -14.57 -8.33
C PRO A 18 -6.62 -15.99 -7.94
N GLN A 19 -5.57 -16.50 -8.59
CA GLN A 19 -5.09 -17.87 -8.41
C GLN A 19 -4.19 -17.97 -7.15
N PRO A 20 -4.51 -18.81 -6.15
CA PRO A 20 -3.73 -18.92 -4.91
C PRO A 20 -2.27 -19.32 -5.16
N ARG A 21 -1.99 -20.13 -6.18
CA ARG A 21 -0.62 -20.52 -6.53
C ARG A 21 0.23 -19.29 -6.91
N LEU A 22 -0.32 -18.37 -7.72
CA LEU A 22 0.39 -17.16 -8.15
C LEU A 22 0.53 -16.16 -7.01
N ALA A 23 -0.49 -16.04 -6.16
CA ALA A 23 -0.39 -15.23 -4.95
C ALA A 23 0.73 -15.73 -4.02
N ARG A 24 0.85 -17.04 -3.79
CA ARG A 24 1.95 -17.62 -3.00
C ARG A 24 3.32 -17.38 -3.62
N GLN A 25 3.43 -17.40 -4.95
CA GLN A 25 4.67 -17.02 -5.64
C GLN A 25 5.05 -15.56 -5.36
N ALA A 26 4.09 -14.63 -5.48
CA ALA A 26 4.32 -13.22 -5.17
C ALA A 26 4.69 -13.01 -3.69
N ILE A 27 4.04 -13.73 -2.77
CA ILE A 27 4.34 -13.66 -1.33
C ILE A 27 5.73 -14.23 -1.02
N GLY A 28 6.17 -15.29 -1.71
CA GLY A 28 7.54 -15.77 -1.61
C GLY A 28 8.54 -14.65 -1.91
N ALA A 29 8.37 -13.97 -3.03
CA ALA A 29 9.22 -12.83 -3.40
C ALA A 29 9.18 -11.71 -2.32
N ILE A 30 8.00 -11.33 -1.82
CA ILE A 30 7.88 -10.33 -0.77
C ILE A 30 8.64 -10.73 0.49
N ARG A 31 8.54 -12.00 0.92
CA ARG A 31 9.25 -12.52 2.11
C ARG A 31 10.76 -12.56 1.91
N ASP A 32 11.21 -12.72 0.67
CA ASP A 32 12.63 -12.71 0.29
C ASP A 32 13.20 -11.28 0.11
N GLY A 33 12.43 -10.23 0.50
CA GLY A 33 12.88 -8.83 0.49
C GLY A 33 12.65 -8.10 -0.83
N SER A 34 11.80 -8.62 -1.72
CA SER A 34 11.49 -7.96 -2.99
C SER A 34 10.63 -6.71 -2.81
N VAL A 35 10.89 -5.73 -3.68
CA VAL A 35 9.97 -4.63 -3.96
C VAL A 35 9.03 -5.06 -5.06
N VAL A 36 7.74 -5.01 -4.78
CA VAL A 36 6.69 -5.41 -5.73
C VAL A 36 5.81 -4.25 -6.12
N VAL A 37 5.32 -4.27 -7.37
CA VAL A 37 4.22 -3.42 -7.81
C VAL A 37 2.96 -4.27 -7.87
N TYR A 38 1.85 -3.75 -7.35
CA TYR A 38 0.59 -4.48 -7.31
C TYR A 38 -0.62 -3.57 -7.49
N PRO A 39 -1.72 -4.08 -8.09
CA PRO A 39 -2.94 -3.31 -8.30
C PRO A 39 -3.70 -3.10 -6.99
N THR A 40 -4.42 -1.98 -6.90
CA THR A 40 -5.39 -1.73 -5.82
C THR A 40 -6.73 -1.26 -6.41
N ASP A 41 -7.69 -0.95 -5.54
CA ASP A 41 -8.98 -0.36 -5.94
C ASP A 41 -8.88 1.12 -6.36
N SER A 42 -7.72 1.77 -6.22
CA SER A 42 -7.48 3.16 -6.64
C SER A 42 -6.45 3.24 -7.78
N CYS A 43 -5.21 2.90 -7.53
CA CYS A 43 -4.11 2.88 -8.50
C CYS A 43 -3.11 1.78 -8.14
N TYR A 44 -2.15 1.51 -9.01
CA TYR A 44 -1.03 0.65 -8.68
C TYR A 44 -0.21 1.21 -7.52
N ALA A 45 0.38 0.33 -6.74
CA ALA A 45 1.19 0.68 -5.57
C ALA A 45 2.51 -0.10 -5.57
N LEU A 46 3.55 0.52 -5.01
CA LEU A 46 4.78 -0.13 -4.60
C LEU A 46 4.58 -0.75 -3.22
N GLY A 47 5.08 -1.94 -3.00
CA GLY A 47 4.98 -2.62 -1.71
C GLY A 47 6.17 -3.49 -1.38
N CYS A 48 6.37 -3.72 -0.09
CA CYS A 48 7.32 -4.66 0.44
C CYS A 48 6.88 -5.19 1.81
N LEU A 49 7.65 -6.12 2.36
CA LEU A 49 7.41 -6.64 3.70
C LEU A 49 7.50 -5.52 4.76
N ILE A 50 6.59 -5.56 5.74
CA ILE A 50 6.67 -4.64 6.88
C ILE A 50 7.98 -4.87 7.63
N GLY A 51 8.69 -3.78 7.91
CA GLY A 51 9.96 -3.89 8.64
C GLY A 51 11.21 -4.08 7.78
N ASP A 52 11.09 -4.42 6.52
CA ASP A 52 12.23 -4.50 5.59
C ASP A 52 12.78 -3.10 5.30
N LYS A 53 13.98 -2.84 5.83
CA LYS A 53 14.64 -1.53 5.69
C LYS A 53 15.17 -1.31 4.27
N GLU A 54 15.73 -2.32 3.65
CA GLU A 54 16.36 -2.20 2.33
C GLU A 54 15.32 -2.00 1.24
N ALA A 55 14.26 -2.79 1.26
CA ALA A 55 13.13 -2.64 0.33
C ALA A 55 12.43 -1.28 0.52
N MET A 56 12.25 -0.82 1.76
CA MET A 56 11.71 0.50 2.04
C MET A 56 12.56 1.63 1.45
N GLU A 57 13.88 1.57 1.58
CA GLU A 57 14.78 2.59 1.02
C GLU A 57 14.82 2.52 -0.52
N ARG A 58 14.64 1.33 -1.12
CA ARG A 58 14.44 1.19 -2.58
C ARG A 58 13.17 1.93 -3.02
N ILE A 59 12.03 1.71 -2.34
CA ILE A 59 10.78 2.41 -2.65
C ILE A 59 10.95 3.93 -2.52
N ARG A 60 11.67 4.42 -1.50
CA ARG A 60 11.97 5.86 -1.37
C ARG A 60 12.76 6.39 -2.55
N ARG A 61 13.78 5.67 -3.01
CA ARG A 61 14.59 6.07 -4.19
C ARG A 61 13.74 6.10 -5.46
N ILE A 62 12.94 5.07 -5.73
CA ILE A 62 12.04 5.00 -6.88
C ILE A 62 11.11 6.21 -6.91
N ARG A 63 10.57 6.57 -5.74
CA ARG A 63 9.65 7.68 -5.58
C ARG A 63 10.34 9.04 -5.48
N GLN A 64 11.66 9.11 -5.34
CA GLN A 64 12.42 10.28 -4.90
C GLN A 64 11.75 10.99 -3.69
N ALA A 65 11.18 10.19 -2.83
CA ALA A 65 10.46 10.66 -1.66
C ALA A 65 11.43 11.11 -0.56
N ASP A 66 11.10 12.21 0.09
CA ASP A 66 11.90 12.72 1.20
C ASP A 66 11.87 11.75 2.41
N ARG A 67 12.70 12.03 3.43
CA ARG A 67 12.78 11.23 4.65
C ARG A 67 11.49 11.24 5.48
N HIS A 68 10.60 12.18 5.20
CA HIS A 68 9.33 12.37 5.90
C HIS A 68 8.14 11.77 5.14
N HIS A 69 8.41 11.10 4.00
CA HIS A 69 7.37 10.42 3.25
C HIS A 69 6.64 9.40 4.12
N ASN A 70 5.34 9.58 4.25
CA ASN A 70 4.50 8.70 5.07
C ASN A 70 4.11 7.47 4.26
N PHE A 71 4.62 6.31 4.68
CA PHE A 71 4.17 5.02 4.17
C PHE A 71 2.82 4.64 4.75
N THR A 72 2.13 3.77 4.04
CA THR A 72 0.83 3.22 4.44
C THR A 72 0.96 1.72 4.70
N LEU A 73 0.29 1.21 5.71
CA LEU A 73 0.10 -0.23 5.89
C LEU A 73 -1.19 -0.67 5.20
N VAL A 74 -1.07 -1.56 4.24
CA VAL A 74 -2.20 -2.21 3.60
C VAL A 74 -2.55 -3.44 4.41
N CYS A 75 -3.72 -3.39 5.04
CA CYS A 75 -4.24 -4.41 5.95
C CYS A 75 -5.34 -5.23 5.29
N ARG A 76 -5.52 -6.46 5.75
CA ARG A 76 -6.55 -7.37 5.25
C ARG A 76 -7.95 -6.98 5.71
N ASP A 77 -8.08 -6.57 6.98
CA ASP A 77 -9.36 -6.31 7.64
C ASP A 77 -9.20 -5.44 8.89
N LEU A 78 -10.33 -5.14 9.55
CA LEU A 78 -10.37 -4.35 10.78
C LEU A 78 -9.59 -4.98 11.94
N SER A 79 -9.57 -6.32 12.02
CA SER A 79 -8.83 -7.03 13.07
C SER A 79 -7.34 -6.81 12.93
N GLN A 80 -6.84 -6.84 11.68
CA GLN A 80 -5.45 -6.54 11.41
C GLN A 80 -5.13 -5.05 11.69
N ILE A 81 -6.04 -4.12 11.36
CA ILE A 81 -5.90 -2.70 11.73
C ILE A 81 -5.70 -2.54 13.24
N ALA A 82 -6.54 -3.19 14.07
CA ALA A 82 -6.49 -3.07 15.53
C ALA A 82 -5.16 -3.54 16.14
N ARG A 83 -4.39 -4.37 15.45
CA ARG A 83 -3.03 -4.75 15.85
C ARG A 83 -2.02 -3.62 15.66
N TYR A 84 -2.14 -2.84 14.57
CA TYR A 84 -1.16 -1.83 14.17
C TYR A 84 -1.57 -0.39 14.50
N ALA A 85 -2.85 -0.15 14.79
CA ALA A 85 -3.36 1.17 15.19
C ALA A 85 -4.23 1.08 16.44
N ARG A 86 -4.19 2.16 17.25
CA ARG A 86 -5.16 2.36 18.32
C ARG A 86 -6.43 2.91 17.72
N VAL A 87 -7.55 2.26 18.00
CA VAL A 87 -8.85 2.58 17.41
C VAL A 87 -9.87 2.69 18.54
N ASP A 88 -10.50 3.85 18.68
CA ASP A 88 -11.63 4.04 19.58
C ASP A 88 -12.96 3.64 18.91
N ASN A 89 -14.06 3.72 19.66
CA ASN A 89 -15.37 3.31 19.16
C ASN A 89 -15.89 4.18 18.01
N SER A 90 -15.54 5.46 17.96
CA SER A 90 -15.94 6.37 16.88
C SER A 90 -15.16 6.05 15.61
N GLN A 91 -13.84 5.94 15.72
CA GLN A 91 -12.94 5.54 14.65
C GLN A 91 -13.31 4.15 14.11
N TYR A 92 -13.65 3.19 14.98
CA TYR A 92 -14.08 1.86 14.56
C TYR A 92 -15.35 1.91 13.70
N ARG A 93 -16.35 2.71 14.07
CA ARG A 93 -17.57 2.87 13.26
C ARG A 93 -17.26 3.47 11.89
N THR A 94 -16.38 4.48 11.85
CA THR A 94 -15.92 5.08 10.59
C THR A 94 -15.19 4.06 9.73
N LEU A 95 -14.20 3.37 10.27
CA LEU A 95 -13.46 2.33 9.54
C LEU A 95 -14.40 1.25 9.00
N ARG A 96 -15.35 0.78 9.81
CA ARG A 96 -16.33 -0.23 9.39
C ARG A 96 -17.23 0.23 8.24
N ALA A 97 -17.58 1.51 8.21
CA ALA A 97 -18.44 2.08 7.17
C ALA A 97 -17.72 2.28 5.83
N PHE A 98 -16.40 2.51 5.84
CA PHE A 98 -15.61 2.92 4.68
C PHE A 98 -14.52 1.92 4.28
N THR A 99 -14.45 0.74 4.93
CA THR A 99 -13.54 -0.33 4.53
C THR A 99 -14.26 -1.65 4.29
N PRO A 100 -13.87 -2.42 3.26
CA PRO A 100 -12.83 -2.10 2.28
C PRO A 100 -13.22 -0.96 1.35
N GLY A 101 -12.22 -0.19 0.85
CA GLY A 101 -12.50 0.92 -0.05
C GLY A 101 -11.29 1.84 -0.32
N PRO A 102 -11.47 2.85 -1.19
CA PRO A 102 -10.39 3.70 -1.68
C PRO A 102 -10.00 4.80 -0.68
N TYR A 103 -9.83 4.43 0.58
CA TYR A 103 -9.47 5.35 1.66
C TYR A 103 -8.16 4.94 2.32
N THR A 104 -7.42 5.93 2.79
CA THR A 104 -6.29 5.80 3.70
C THR A 104 -6.62 6.57 4.97
N PHE A 105 -6.64 5.89 6.11
CA PHE A 105 -6.92 6.50 7.40
C PHE A 105 -5.62 6.69 8.18
N ILE A 106 -5.37 7.91 8.66
CA ILE A 106 -4.25 8.19 9.56
C ILE A 106 -4.73 7.97 11.00
N LEU A 107 -4.05 7.06 11.71
CA LEU A 107 -4.40 6.62 13.05
C LEU A 107 -3.17 6.64 13.97
N ALA A 108 -3.38 6.67 15.27
CA ALA A 108 -2.31 6.53 16.25
C ALA A 108 -1.71 5.11 16.17
N ALA A 109 -0.39 5.02 15.92
CA ALA A 109 0.30 3.75 15.76
C ALA A 109 0.43 3.00 17.11
N THR A 110 0.38 1.66 17.06
CA THR A 110 0.78 0.79 18.18
C THR A 110 2.29 0.56 18.17
N ARG A 111 2.78 -0.23 19.13
CA ARG A 111 4.19 -0.67 19.20
C ARG A 111 4.56 -1.67 18.10
N GLU A 112 3.58 -2.32 17.48
CA GLU A 112 3.76 -3.27 16.39
C GLU A 112 4.24 -2.58 15.10
N VAL A 113 3.97 -1.28 14.94
CA VAL A 113 4.48 -0.50 13.80
C VAL A 113 5.93 -0.12 14.05
N PRO A 114 6.88 -0.50 13.19
CA PRO A 114 8.27 -0.06 13.28
C PRO A 114 8.37 1.47 13.36
N LYS A 115 9.18 1.99 14.31
CA LYS A 115 9.29 3.44 14.56
C LYS A 115 9.60 4.26 13.29
N ARG A 116 10.37 3.70 12.35
CA ARG A 116 10.73 4.34 11.08
C ARG A 116 9.57 4.52 10.10
N LEU A 117 8.46 3.77 10.28
CA LEU A 117 7.24 3.89 9.49
C LEU A 117 6.23 4.87 10.10
N GLN A 118 6.39 5.19 11.38
CA GLN A 118 5.52 6.13 12.07
C GLN A 118 5.90 7.57 11.71
N ASN A 119 4.91 8.45 11.66
CA ASN A 119 5.17 9.89 11.64
C ASN A 119 6.00 10.26 12.89
N PRO A 120 7.18 10.88 12.75
CA PRO A 120 8.10 11.08 13.87
C PRO A 120 7.56 12.01 14.97
N LYS A 121 6.72 12.97 14.61
CA LYS A 121 6.14 13.94 15.55
C LYS A 121 4.85 13.42 16.20
N ARG A 122 3.95 12.85 15.42
CA ARG A 122 2.59 12.47 15.84
C ARG A 122 2.44 11.00 16.22
N ARG A 123 3.44 10.16 15.90
CA ARG A 123 3.42 8.70 16.09
C ARG A 123 2.18 8.07 15.44
N THR A 124 1.83 8.54 14.27
CA THR A 124 0.71 8.04 13.47
C THR A 124 1.20 7.22 12.30
N ILE A 125 0.30 6.43 11.73
CA ILE A 125 0.52 5.60 10.54
C ILE A 125 -0.71 5.68 9.64
N GLY A 126 -0.50 5.73 8.34
CA GLY A 126 -1.56 5.55 7.35
C GLY A 126 -1.94 4.07 7.25
N ILE A 127 -3.23 3.76 7.27
CA ILE A 127 -3.74 2.39 7.14
C ILE A 127 -4.82 2.35 6.07
N ARG A 128 -4.85 1.26 5.31
CA ARG A 128 -5.80 1.05 4.23
C ARG A 128 -6.24 -0.41 4.16
N VAL A 129 -7.52 -0.63 3.81
CA VAL A 129 -8.06 -1.94 3.41
C VAL A 129 -8.65 -1.79 2.01
N PRO A 130 -7.89 -2.07 0.94
CA PRO A 130 -8.37 -1.93 -0.42
C PRO A 130 -9.46 -2.93 -0.77
N ASP A 131 -10.44 -2.50 -1.56
CA ASP A 131 -11.42 -3.41 -2.18
C ASP A 131 -10.86 -3.97 -3.49
N ASN A 132 -9.92 -4.90 -3.37
CA ASN A 132 -9.27 -5.54 -4.51
C ASN A 132 -9.03 -7.02 -4.20
N SER A 133 -9.49 -7.92 -5.05
CA SER A 133 -9.45 -9.36 -4.84
C SER A 133 -8.01 -9.90 -4.79
N ILE A 134 -7.10 -9.37 -5.62
CA ILE A 134 -5.68 -9.77 -5.62
C ILE A 134 -5.05 -9.39 -4.28
N VAL A 135 -5.21 -8.13 -3.84
CA VAL A 135 -4.66 -7.66 -2.57
C VAL A 135 -5.20 -8.45 -1.40
N ARG A 136 -6.50 -8.74 -1.39
CA ARG A 136 -7.14 -9.55 -0.35
C ARG A 136 -6.51 -10.93 -0.24
N LEU A 137 -6.25 -11.59 -1.39
CA LEU A 137 -5.59 -12.89 -1.42
C LEU A 137 -4.12 -12.81 -0.99
N LEU A 138 -3.36 -11.81 -1.46
CA LEU A 138 -1.98 -11.58 -1.04
C LEU A 138 -1.88 -11.43 0.48
N LEU A 139 -2.72 -10.60 1.09
CA LEU A 139 -2.72 -10.36 2.54
C LEU A 139 -3.17 -11.59 3.34
N ALA A 140 -4.08 -12.40 2.80
CA ALA A 140 -4.50 -13.67 3.42
C ALA A 140 -3.34 -14.68 3.45
N GLU A 141 -2.57 -14.80 2.36
CA GLU A 141 -1.42 -15.72 2.27
C GLU A 141 -0.19 -15.17 3.03
N LEU A 142 0.00 -13.84 3.09
CA LEU A 142 1.11 -13.23 3.82
C LEU A 142 0.92 -13.31 5.34
N GLY A 143 -0.32 -13.08 5.82
CA GLY A 143 -0.67 -13.07 7.24
C GLY A 143 -0.34 -11.76 7.97
N GLU A 144 0.33 -10.82 7.32
CA GLU A 144 0.71 -9.51 7.87
C GLU A 144 0.50 -8.40 6.84
N PRO A 145 0.52 -7.11 7.23
CA PRO A 145 0.34 -6.00 6.30
C PRO A 145 1.49 -5.87 5.31
N ILE A 146 1.18 -5.36 4.12
CA ILE A 146 2.17 -4.87 3.17
C ILE A 146 2.46 -3.41 3.47
N MET A 147 3.75 -3.04 3.63
CA MET A 147 4.16 -1.64 3.62
C MET A 147 4.04 -1.11 2.19
N SER A 148 3.37 0.01 2.02
CA SER A 148 2.92 0.45 0.70
C SER A 148 3.13 1.95 0.47
N SER A 149 3.33 2.29 -0.80
CA SER A 149 3.31 3.66 -1.32
C SER A 149 2.65 3.67 -2.69
N THR A 150 1.88 4.71 -3.01
CA THR A 150 1.31 4.91 -4.35
C THR A 150 2.41 4.90 -5.42
N LEU A 151 2.18 4.22 -6.54
CA LEU A 151 3.07 4.25 -7.70
C LEU A 151 2.86 5.54 -8.50
N LEU A 152 3.47 6.61 -8.03
CA LEU A 152 3.56 7.90 -8.71
C LEU A 152 5.04 8.23 -8.84
N LEU A 153 5.59 8.23 -10.02
CA LEU A 153 7.01 8.47 -10.25
C LEU A 153 7.31 9.97 -10.31
N PRO A 154 8.57 10.37 -10.05
CA PRO A 154 8.98 11.76 -10.18
C PRO A 154 8.73 12.29 -11.59
N GLY A 155 8.11 13.48 -11.68
CA GLY A 155 7.75 14.10 -12.95
C GLY A 155 6.43 13.64 -13.55
N ASP A 156 5.78 12.63 -12.98
CA ASP A 156 4.43 12.22 -13.40
C ASP A 156 3.36 13.00 -12.63
N ASP A 157 2.34 13.47 -13.33
CA ASP A 157 1.19 14.15 -12.73
C ASP A 157 0.18 13.15 -12.15
N VAL A 158 0.14 11.94 -12.69
CA VAL A 158 -0.79 10.87 -12.31
C VAL A 158 -0.08 9.53 -12.13
N PRO A 159 -0.60 8.63 -11.28
CA PRO A 159 -0.07 7.28 -11.14
C PRO A 159 -0.13 6.49 -12.45
N MET A 160 0.87 5.65 -12.68
CA MET A 160 0.88 4.71 -13.81
C MET A 160 -0.25 3.69 -13.67
N SER A 161 -0.87 3.30 -14.80
CA SER A 161 -2.03 2.41 -14.82
C SER A 161 -1.87 1.14 -15.65
N ASP A 162 -0.95 1.12 -16.61
CA ASP A 162 -0.69 -0.03 -17.47
C ASP A 162 0.44 -0.90 -16.89
N PRO A 163 0.20 -2.20 -16.55
CA PRO A 163 1.21 -3.06 -15.95
C PRO A 163 2.38 -3.39 -16.88
N GLN A 164 2.19 -3.37 -18.19
CA GLN A 164 3.28 -3.59 -19.16
C GLN A 164 4.20 -2.38 -19.20
N GLU A 165 3.64 -1.18 -19.25
CA GLU A 165 4.40 0.08 -19.16
C GLU A 165 5.13 0.19 -17.82
N ILE A 166 4.47 -0.15 -16.72
CA ILE A 166 5.06 -0.19 -15.38
C ILE A 166 6.29 -1.13 -15.39
N LYS A 167 6.13 -2.34 -15.93
CA LYS A 167 7.22 -3.33 -16.01
C LYS A 167 8.40 -2.79 -16.82
N LEU A 168 8.15 -2.17 -17.95
CA LEU A 168 9.22 -1.60 -18.79
C LEU A 168 9.93 -0.45 -18.10
N ARG A 169 9.18 0.46 -17.48
CA ARG A 169 9.74 1.67 -16.86
C ARG A 169 10.48 1.39 -15.56
N LEU A 170 10.11 0.32 -14.83
CA LEU A 170 10.70 -0.06 -13.54
C LEU A 170 11.52 -1.36 -13.61
N GLU A 171 11.90 -1.79 -14.81
CA GLU A 171 12.52 -3.08 -15.08
C GLU A 171 13.71 -3.42 -14.16
N HIS A 172 14.50 -2.41 -13.78
CA HIS A 172 15.69 -2.56 -12.94
C HIS A 172 15.50 -1.98 -11.51
N GLU A 173 14.31 -1.45 -11.20
CA GLU A 173 14.03 -0.78 -9.93
C GLU A 173 13.20 -1.65 -8.98
N VAL A 174 12.35 -2.54 -9.54
CA VAL A 174 11.51 -3.46 -8.78
C VAL A 174 11.80 -4.91 -9.19
N ASP A 175 11.38 -5.86 -8.36
CA ASP A 175 11.64 -7.28 -8.62
C ASP A 175 10.44 -7.97 -9.28
N LEU A 176 9.23 -7.48 -8.98
CA LEU A 176 7.99 -8.10 -9.44
C LEU A 176 6.92 -7.04 -9.75
N VAL A 177 6.25 -7.18 -10.88
CA VAL A 177 5.03 -6.46 -11.20
C VAL A 177 3.88 -7.46 -11.28
N ILE A 178 2.88 -7.29 -10.43
CA ILE A 178 1.64 -8.09 -10.45
C ILE A 178 0.68 -7.41 -11.41
N ASP A 179 0.45 -8.05 -12.53
CA ASP A 179 -0.50 -7.61 -13.54
C ASP A 179 -1.91 -8.12 -13.17
N GLY A 180 -2.76 -7.20 -12.74
CA GLY A 180 -4.19 -7.40 -12.49
C GLY A 180 -5.08 -6.69 -13.51
N GLY A 181 -4.52 -6.33 -14.69
CA GLY A 181 -5.17 -5.50 -15.69
C GLY A 181 -4.95 -4.00 -15.45
N PRO A 182 -5.55 -3.14 -16.26
CA PRO A 182 -5.41 -1.69 -16.14
C PRO A 182 -5.84 -1.18 -14.76
N GLY A 183 -5.00 -0.35 -14.14
CA GLY A 183 -5.28 0.31 -12.87
C GLY A 183 -6.01 1.65 -13.03
N GLY A 184 -6.47 2.20 -11.91
CA GLY A 184 -6.92 3.59 -11.86
C GLY A 184 -5.74 4.56 -11.81
N VAL A 185 -6.03 5.84 -12.03
CA VAL A 185 -5.06 6.94 -11.96
C VAL A 185 -5.33 7.90 -10.80
N GLU A 186 -6.41 7.68 -10.06
CA GLU A 186 -6.79 8.51 -8.92
C GLU A 186 -6.40 7.82 -7.61
N PRO A 187 -5.55 8.46 -6.78
CA PRO A 187 -5.13 7.89 -5.50
C PRO A 187 -6.28 7.79 -4.50
N SER A 188 -6.09 7.04 -3.41
CA SER A 188 -7.06 6.99 -2.30
C SER A 188 -7.26 8.36 -1.65
N SER A 189 -8.46 8.64 -1.14
CA SER A 189 -8.69 9.76 -0.23
C SER A 189 -7.98 9.51 1.10
N VAL A 190 -7.41 10.55 1.71
CA VAL A 190 -6.68 10.44 2.97
C VAL A 190 -7.43 11.21 4.06
N ILE A 191 -7.85 10.50 5.09
CA ILE A 191 -8.61 11.03 6.21
C ILE A 191 -7.79 10.86 7.50
N ASP A 192 -7.50 11.94 8.17
CA ASP A 192 -6.84 11.91 9.48
C ASP A 192 -7.88 11.75 10.59
N LEU A 193 -7.84 10.61 11.26
CA LEU A 193 -8.69 10.27 12.39
C LEU A 193 -7.94 10.36 13.73
N SER A 194 -6.69 10.81 13.75
CA SER A 194 -5.88 10.84 14.98
C SER A 194 -6.18 12.04 15.90
N GLY A 195 -6.99 13.00 15.45
CA GLY A 195 -7.47 14.14 16.22
C GLY A 195 -8.85 13.91 16.83
N LEU A 196 -9.46 14.98 17.37
CA LEU A 196 -10.80 14.95 17.96
C LEU A 196 -11.93 14.80 16.92
N ALA A 197 -11.69 15.27 15.71
CA ALA A 197 -12.61 15.15 14.57
C ALA A 197 -11.85 14.66 13.33
N PRO A 198 -12.54 14.02 12.38
CA PRO A 198 -11.94 13.68 11.09
C PRO A 198 -11.45 14.93 10.34
N VAL A 199 -10.32 14.83 9.66
CA VAL A 199 -9.78 15.88 8.80
C VAL A 199 -9.44 15.30 7.43
N VAL A 200 -9.97 15.88 6.37
CA VAL A 200 -9.63 15.51 4.98
C VAL A 200 -8.25 16.07 4.65
N VAL A 201 -7.25 15.18 4.56
CA VAL A 201 -5.85 15.53 4.22
C VAL A 201 -5.64 15.57 2.71
N ARG A 202 -6.29 14.66 1.99
CA ARG A 202 -6.25 14.60 0.53
C ARG A 202 -7.58 14.10 -0.01
N ARG A 203 -8.10 14.79 -1.01
CA ARG A 203 -9.20 14.32 -1.83
C ARG A 203 -8.65 13.37 -2.89
N GLY A 204 -9.30 12.26 -3.11
CA GLY A 204 -8.96 11.25 -4.09
C GLY A 204 -10.22 10.45 -4.41
N LYS A 205 -10.07 9.22 -4.86
CA LYS A 205 -11.17 8.37 -5.35
C LYS A 205 -12.32 8.15 -4.35
N GLY A 206 -12.03 8.14 -3.05
CA GLY A 206 -13.07 7.99 -2.01
C GLY A 206 -13.83 9.29 -1.80
N GLU A 207 -15.18 9.22 -1.71
CA GLU A 207 -16.03 10.37 -1.39
C GLU A 207 -15.68 10.95 0.00
N VAL A 208 -15.47 12.27 0.09
CA VAL A 208 -14.98 12.89 1.33
C VAL A 208 -16.04 13.70 2.09
N ARG A 209 -17.21 13.99 1.50
CA ARG A 209 -18.29 14.72 2.16
C ARG A 209 -18.70 14.16 3.54
N PRO A 210 -18.69 12.82 3.78
CA PRO A 210 -18.99 12.28 5.10
C PRO A 210 -18.02 12.69 6.20
N PHE A 211 -16.87 13.30 5.87
CA PHE A 211 -15.80 13.70 6.80
C PHE A 211 -15.64 15.23 6.91
N GLU A 212 -16.54 16.00 6.29
CA GLU A 212 -16.58 17.48 6.26
C GLU A 212 -17.57 18.12 7.22
#